data_d699fe4149f075f622f2dc570f0da0d2
#
_entry.id   d699fe4149f075f622f2dc570f0da0d2
#
_cell.length_a   1.000
_cell.length_b   1.000
_cell.length_c   1.000
_cell.angle_alpha   90.00
_cell.angle_beta   90.00
_cell.angle_gamma   90.00
#
_symmetry.space_group_name_H-M   'P 1'
#
loop_
_entity.id
_entity.type
_entity.pdbx_description
1 polymer ?
#
loop_
_entity_poly.entity_id
_entity_poly.type
_entity_poly.pdbx_seq_one_letter_code
_entity_poly.pdbx_strand_id
1 'polypeptide(L)'
;MIIDVGCGHNPIGDVNVDLFVEATPHRSGDQSKCDDKRLDTKRIPNFVMADACHLPFKDNVFNVVFSSHTIEHVNDPFLMLKEMARISKRRIIIKCPHRFASHRIKPLHVNRLNITWFEHAAKKIRLTVISKKVSSWRSIPHSYIPIVSFPQEITMVFVKSIQK
;
A
#
# COMPACT_ATOMS: atom_id res chain seq x y z
N MET A 1 -15.74 -9.72 3.72
CA MET A 1 -15.21 -9.56 2.38
C MET A 1 -14.03 -8.60 2.44
N ILE A 2 -12.90 -8.99 1.89
CA ILE A 2 -11.64 -8.23 1.82
C ILE A 2 -11.42 -7.82 0.36
N ILE A 3 -10.97 -6.61 0.12
CA ILE A 3 -10.45 -6.17 -1.18
C ILE A 3 -8.95 -5.89 -1.06
N ASP A 4 -8.19 -6.30 -2.07
CA ASP A 4 -6.77 -6.01 -2.24
C ASP A 4 -6.57 -5.01 -3.38
N VAL A 5 -6.10 -3.81 -3.04
CA VAL A 5 -5.91 -2.69 -3.99
C VAL A 5 -4.44 -2.57 -4.37
N GLY A 6 -4.15 -2.80 -5.64
CA GLY A 6 -2.80 -2.97 -6.15
C GLY A 6 -2.27 -4.38 -5.85
N CYS A 7 -3.07 -5.40 -6.20
CA CYS A 7 -2.82 -6.79 -5.79
C CYS A 7 -1.58 -7.42 -6.42
N GLY A 8 -1.13 -6.94 -7.58
CA GLY A 8 0.01 -7.51 -8.28
C GLY A 8 -0.14 -9.03 -8.52
N HIS A 9 0.99 -9.75 -8.40
CA HIS A 9 1.04 -11.20 -8.61
C HIS A 9 0.62 -12.05 -7.40
N ASN A 10 0.46 -11.44 -6.22
CA ASN A 10 0.19 -12.14 -4.96
C ASN A 10 -1.09 -11.62 -4.30
N PRO A 11 -2.27 -11.82 -4.93
CA PRO A 11 -3.54 -11.33 -4.43
C PRO A 11 -3.91 -12.00 -3.10
N ILE A 12 -4.45 -11.23 -2.15
CA ILE A 12 -4.92 -11.75 -0.86
C ILE A 12 -6.40 -11.45 -0.60
N GLY A 13 -7.05 -10.72 -1.49
CA GLY A 13 -8.44 -10.30 -1.35
C GLY A 13 -9.45 -11.33 -1.86
N ASP A 14 -10.69 -11.22 -1.37
CA ASP A 14 -11.86 -11.85 -2.02
C ASP A 14 -12.15 -11.17 -3.37
N VAL A 15 -11.82 -9.87 -3.48
CA VAL A 15 -11.80 -9.06 -4.70
C VAL A 15 -10.42 -8.42 -4.83
N ASN A 16 -9.85 -8.42 -6.02
CA ASN A 16 -8.48 -7.98 -6.27
C ASN A 16 -8.42 -6.97 -7.39
N VAL A 17 -7.80 -5.83 -7.14
CA VAL A 17 -7.74 -4.69 -8.06
C VAL A 17 -6.31 -4.39 -8.44
N ASP A 18 -6.06 -4.18 -9.73
CA ASP A 18 -4.82 -3.59 -10.21
C ASP A 18 -5.09 -2.75 -11.47
N LEU A 19 -4.29 -1.72 -11.69
CA LEU A 19 -4.42 -0.85 -12.86
C LEU A 19 -3.71 -1.46 -14.08
N PHE A 20 -2.58 -2.11 -13.84
CA PHE A 20 -1.71 -2.61 -14.90
C PHE A 20 -1.76 -4.13 -14.99
N VAL A 21 -2.26 -4.63 -16.10
CA VAL A 21 -2.25 -6.05 -16.44
C VAL A 21 -0.93 -6.44 -17.11
N GLU A 22 -0.37 -5.54 -17.91
CA GLU A 22 0.90 -5.75 -18.61
C GLU A 22 2.10 -5.73 -17.61
N ALA A 23 3.21 -6.29 -18.07
CA ALA A 23 4.46 -6.20 -17.33
C ALA A 23 4.85 -4.74 -17.08
N THR A 24 5.14 -4.41 -15.84
CA THR A 24 5.55 -3.05 -15.49
C THR A 24 6.80 -3.08 -14.62
N PRO A 25 7.70 -2.10 -14.77
CA PRO A 25 8.87 -1.96 -13.88
C PRO A 25 8.50 -1.80 -12.39
N HIS A 26 7.26 -1.40 -12.11
CA HIS A 26 6.75 -1.20 -10.74
C HIS A 26 6.57 -2.51 -9.98
N ARG A 27 6.32 -3.64 -10.67
CA ARG A 27 6.08 -4.94 -10.02
C ARG A 27 7.34 -5.67 -9.61
N SER A 28 8.43 -5.43 -10.31
CA SER A 28 9.70 -6.03 -9.91
C SER A 28 10.23 -5.31 -8.69
N GLY A 29 10.20 -5.94 -7.55
CA GLY A 29 10.88 -5.44 -6.34
C GLY A 29 12.38 -5.25 -6.55
N ASP A 30 12.93 -5.85 -7.59
CA ASP A 30 14.34 -5.81 -7.97
C ASP A 30 14.46 -5.35 -9.44
N GLN A 31 15.05 -4.18 -9.66
CA GLN A 31 15.30 -3.64 -11.01
C GLN A 31 16.27 -4.50 -11.84
N SER A 32 17.04 -5.37 -11.19
CA SER A 32 17.93 -6.33 -11.87
C SER A 32 17.18 -7.58 -12.35
N LYS A 33 15.98 -7.80 -11.83
CA LYS A 33 15.07 -8.87 -12.22
C LYS A 33 13.75 -8.22 -12.64
N CYS A 34 13.74 -7.64 -13.82
CA CYS A 34 12.50 -7.26 -14.47
C CYS A 34 11.68 -8.55 -14.63
N ASP A 35 10.75 -8.77 -13.74
CA ASP A 35 9.76 -9.83 -13.91
C ASP A 35 8.80 -9.29 -14.96
N ASP A 36 9.18 -9.44 -16.24
CA ASP A 36 8.41 -9.00 -17.42
C ASP A 36 7.09 -9.79 -17.58
N LYS A 37 6.63 -10.41 -16.48
CA LYS A 37 5.43 -11.22 -16.53
C LYS A 37 4.19 -10.35 -16.43
N ARG A 38 3.41 -10.42 -17.48
CA ARG A 38 2.02 -9.97 -17.46
C ARG A 38 1.26 -10.65 -16.32
N LEU A 39 0.33 -9.91 -15.67
CA LEU A 39 -0.58 -10.53 -14.71
C LEU A 39 -1.45 -11.58 -15.42
N ASP A 40 -1.43 -12.80 -14.90
CA ASP A 40 -2.42 -13.81 -15.30
C ASP A 40 -3.73 -13.55 -14.55
N THR A 41 -4.52 -12.65 -15.10
CA THR A 41 -5.80 -12.22 -14.48
C THR A 41 -6.79 -13.37 -14.30
N LYS A 42 -6.63 -14.47 -15.09
CA LYS A 42 -7.48 -15.67 -14.95
C LYS A 42 -7.21 -16.44 -13.66
N ARG A 43 -6.01 -16.27 -13.08
CA ARG A 43 -5.62 -16.89 -11.81
C ARG A 43 -5.87 -16.00 -10.60
N ILE A 44 -6.23 -14.75 -10.84
CA ILE A 44 -6.52 -13.80 -9.74
C ILE A 44 -8.04 -13.84 -9.45
N PRO A 45 -8.46 -14.29 -8.26
CA PRO A 45 -9.87 -14.36 -7.93
C PRO A 45 -10.55 -12.99 -8.02
N ASN A 46 -11.71 -12.92 -8.69
CA ASN A 46 -12.51 -11.69 -8.79
C ASN A 46 -11.68 -10.46 -9.13
N PHE A 47 -10.85 -10.57 -10.18
CA PHE A 47 -10.00 -9.48 -10.64
C PHE A 47 -10.81 -8.35 -11.27
N VAL A 48 -10.51 -7.13 -10.89
CA VAL A 48 -11.07 -5.89 -11.46
C VAL A 48 -9.92 -4.98 -11.86
N MET A 49 -9.87 -4.61 -13.14
CA MET A 49 -8.92 -3.60 -13.61
C MET A 49 -9.45 -2.21 -13.29
N ALA A 50 -8.81 -1.48 -12.40
CA ALA A 50 -9.21 -0.14 -12.00
C ALA A 50 -8.07 0.68 -11.39
N ASP A 51 -8.21 2.00 -11.47
CA ASP A 51 -7.34 2.94 -10.77
C ASP A 51 -7.68 2.97 -9.27
N ALA A 52 -6.67 2.86 -8.42
CA ALA A 52 -6.81 2.93 -6.96
C ALA A 52 -7.35 4.28 -6.47
N CYS A 53 -7.20 5.33 -7.28
CA CYS A 53 -7.75 6.66 -7.02
C CYS A 53 -9.23 6.81 -7.45
N HIS A 54 -9.78 5.84 -8.20
CA HIS A 54 -11.16 5.85 -8.73
C HIS A 54 -11.75 4.44 -8.72
N LEU A 55 -12.04 3.91 -7.53
CA LEU A 55 -12.48 2.54 -7.37
C LEU A 55 -13.96 2.35 -7.76
N PRO A 56 -14.30 1.39 -8.66
CA PRO A 56 -15.65 1.23 -9.22
C PRO A 56 -16.59 0.46 -8.25
N PHE A 57 -16.52 0.76 -6.98
CA PHE A 57 -17.35 0.11 -5.96
C PHE A 57 -18.21 1.12 -5.22
N LYS A 58 -19.35 0.66 -4.72
CA LYS A 58 -20.23 1.45 -3.84
C LYS A 58 -19.55 1.72 -2.48
N ASP A 59 -20.04 2.72 -1.79
CA ASP A 59 -19.59 3.04 -0.43
C ASP A 59 -19.85 1.89 0.53
N ASN A 60 -18.95 1.69 1.48
CA ASN A 60 -19.12 0.74 2.58
C ASN A 60 -19.44 -0.69 2.12
N VAL A 61 -18.72 -1.24 1.14
CA VAL A 61 -18.91 -2.61 0.64
C VAL A 61 -18.00 -3.60 1.36
N PHE A 62 -16.74 -3.24 1.61
CA PHE A 62 -15.72 -4.18 2.09
C PHE A 62 -15.48 -4.04 3.58
N ASN A 63 -15.40 -5.17 4.31
CA ASN A 63 -15.06 -5.15 5.73
C ASN A 63 -13.60 -4.72 5.96
N VAL A 64 -12.72 -5.15 5.07
CA VAL A 64 -11.30 -4.78 5.07
C VAL A 64 -10.89 -4.33 3.67
N VAL A 65 -10.23 -3.19 3.60
CA VAL A 65 -9.57 -2.68 2.39
C VAL A 65 -8.07 -2.75 2.67
N PHE A 66 -7.38 -3.57 1.91
CA PHE A 66 -5.95 -3.79 2.02
C PHE A 66 -5.22 -3.21 0.82
N SER A 67 -4.01 -2.71 1.04
CA SER A 67 -3.08 -2.33 -0.03
C SER A 67 -1.65 -2.47 0.45
N SER A 68 -0.79 -3.01 -0.39
CA SER A 68 0.63 -3.20 -0.09
C SER A 68 1.50 -2.77 -1.26
N HIS A 69 2.44 -1.85 -1.01
CA HIS A 69 3.40 -1.35 -1.99
C HIS A 69 2.75 -0.78 -3.27
N THR A 70 1.68 -0.01 -3.09
CA THR A 70 0.92 0.63 -4.19
C THR A 70 0.86 2.14 -4.02
N ILE A 71 0.59 2.62 -2.80
CA ILE A 71 0.33 4.05 -2.54
C ILE A 71 1.53 4.95 -2.87
N GLU A 72 2.75 4.41 -2.86
CA GLU A 72 3.97 5.12 -3.26
C GLU A 72 4.07 5.36 -4.77
N HIS A 73 3.27 4.64 -5.57
CA HIS A 73 3.28 4.70 -7.04
C HIS A 73 2.15 5.50 -7.65
N VAL A 74 1.09 5.82 -6.89
CA VAL A 74 -0.06 6.56 -7.42
C VAL A 74 0.23 8.06 -7.53
N ASN A 75 -0.44 8.74 -8.45
CA ASN A 75 -0.27 10.18 -8.63
C ASN A 75 -0.81 10.98 -7.44
N ASP A 76 -1.92 10.55 -6.84
CA ASP A 76 -2.52 11.19 -5.66
C ASP A 76 -2.76 10.17 -4.53
N PRO A 77 -1.80 10.04 -3.59
CA PRO A 77 -1.93 9.12 -2.47
C PRO A 77 -3.04 9.50 -1.48
N PHE A 78 -3.42 10.79 -1.43
CA PHE A 78 -4.52 11.22 -0.59
C PHE A 78 -5.87 10.78 -1.17
N LEU A 79 -6.04 10.91 -2.48
CA LEU A 79 -7.25 10.45 -3.17
C LEU A 79 -7.38 8.93 -3.07
N MET A 80 -6.31 8.16 -3.25
CA MET A 80 -6.32 6.72 -3.02
C MET A 80 -6.78 6.38 -1.60
N LEU A 81 -6.21 7.00 -0.57
CA LEU A 81 -6.63 6.76 0.82
C LEU A 81 -8.11 7.12 1.04
N LYS A 82 -8.60 8.21 0.42
CA LYS A 82 -10.01 8.63 0.47
C LYS A 82 -10.92 7.59 -0.18
N GLU A 83 -10.55 7.05 -1.34
CA GLU A 83 -11.32 6.01 -2.02
C GLU A 83 -11.34 4.70 -1.21
N MET A 84 -10.19 4.28 -0.65
CA MET A 84 -10.12 3.15 0.27
C MET A 84 -11.04 3.36 1.49
N ALA A 85 -11.06 4.58 2.03
CA ALA A 85 -11.96 4.92 3.13
C ALA A 85 -13.44 4.87 2.70
N ARG A 86 -13.76 5.37 1.51
CA ARG A 86 -15.12 5.37 0.98
C ARG A 86 -15.70 3.96 0.90
N ILE A 87 -14.96 3.04 0.29
CA ILE A 87 -15.44 1.66 0.07
C ILE A 87 -15.36 0.77 1.32
N SER A 88 -14.61 1.16 2.35
CA SER A 88 -14.42 0.40 3.58
C SER A 88 -15.62 0.53 4.53
N LYS A 89 -16.06 -0.61 5.11
CA LYS A 89 -17.00 -0.64 6.25
C LYS A 89 -16.29 -0.47 7.59
N ARG A 90 -15.10 -1.07 7.74
CA ARG A 90 -14.48 -1.22 9.05
C ARG A 90 -13.00 -0.81 9.07
N ARG A 91 -12.16 -1.54 8.33
CA ARG A 91 -10.70 -1.40 8.44
C ARG A 91 -10.05 -1.11 7.11
N ILE A 92 -9.03 -0.29 7.16
CA ILE A 92 -8.11 -0.03 6.06
C ILE A 92 -6.72 -0.39 6.57
N ILE A 93 -6.00 -1.19 5.79
CA ILE A 93 -4.63 -1.61 6.10
C ILE A 93 -3.74 -1.23 4.93
N ILE A 94 -2.74 -0.40 5.19
CA ILE A 94 -1.78 0.03 4.17
C ILE A 94 -0.39 -0.34 4.61
N LYS A 95 0.37 -0.95 3.70
CA LYS A 95 1.81 -1.16 3.81
C LYS A 95 2.52 -0.41 2.69
N CYS A 96 3.57 0.29 3.02
CA CYS A 96 4.42 0.97 2.03
C CYS A 96 5.84 1.14 2.55
N PRO A 97 6.84 1.39 1.67
CA PRO A 97 8.18 1.71 2.09
C PRO A 97 8.22 2.98 2.94
N HIS A 98 9.04 2.99 3.97
CA HIS A 98 9.31 4.21 4.73
C HIS A 98 10.13 5.18 3.87
N ARG A 99 9.89 6.50 4.00
CA ARG A 99 10.62 7.54 3.24
C ARG A 99 12.15 7.46 3.31
N PHE A 100 12.67 6.88 4.37
CA PHE A 100 14.10 6.65 4.61
C PHE A 100 14.52 5.19 4.44
N ALA A 101 13.70 4.35 3.81
CA ALA A 101 14.10 2.99 3.49
C ALA A 101 15.37 3.02 2.64
N SER A 102 16.45 2.39 3.16
CA SER A 102 17.79 2.44 2.56
C SER A 102 17.87 1.71 1.22
N HIS A 103 16.92 0.85 0.95
CA HIS A 103 16.91 0.05 -0.25
C HIS A 103 16.25 0.81 -1.39
N ARG A 104 17.15 1.51 -2.11
CA ARG A 104 16.91 1.95 -3.48
C ARG A 104 15.81 3.00 -3.58
N ILE A 105 16.23 4.21 -3.65
CA ILE A 105 15.44 5.26 -4.28
C ILE A 105 15.08 4.75 -5.68
N LYS A 106 13.97 4.00 -5.76
CA LYS A 106 13.46 3.59 -7.06
C LYS A 106 12.94 4.84 -7.73
N PRO A 107 13.33 5.14 -8.97
CA PRO A 107 12.83 6.31 -9.69
C PRO A 107 11.31 6.29 -9.85
N LEU A 108 10.68 5.15 -9.62
CA LEU A 108 9.24 4.90 -9.75
C LEU A 108 8.44 5.16 -8.45
N HIS A 109 9.10 5.41 -7.30
CA HIS A 109 8.42 5.84 -6.08
C HIS A 109 8.19 7.34 -6.15
N VAL A 110 7.04 7.73 -6.66
CA VAL A 110 6.64 9.14 -6.80
C VAL A 110 6.40 9.76 -5.42
N ASN A 111 5.91 8.97 -4.47
CA ASN A 111 5.58 9.41 -3.12
C ASN A 111 6.53 8.84 -2.07
N ARG A 112 7.07 9.72 -1.23
CA ARG A 112 7.90 9.35 -0.07
C ARG A 112 7.11 9.60 1.20
N LEU A 113 6.38 8.59 1.64
CA LEU A 113 5.44 8.68 2.75
C LEU A 113 6.11 8.39 4.09
N ASN A 114 5.56 8.97 5.14
CA ASN A 114 5.92 8.70 6.53
C ASN A 114 4.67 8.65 7.41
N ILE A 115 4.82 8.22 8.66
CA ILE A 115 3.70 8.11 9.62
C ILE A 115 2.96 9.44 9.75
N THR A 116 3.67 10.56 9.86
CA THR A 116 3.06 11.90 10.02
C THR A 116 2.15 12.26 8.87
N TRP A 117 2.56 11.91 7.62
CA TRP A 117 1.71 12.12 6.46
C TRP A 117 0.38 11.35 6.59
N PHE A 118 0.45 10.07 6.99
CA PHE A 118 -0.75 9.24 7.18
C PHE A 118 -1.66 9.77 8.29
N GLU A 119 -1.09 10.24 9.40
CA GLU A 119 -1.84 10.84 10.50
C GLU A 119 -2.58 12.12 10.06
N HIS A 120 -1.91 13.00 9.32
CA HIS A 120 -2.53 14.20 8.77
C HIS A 120 -3.62 13.86 7.74
N ALA A 121 -3.37 12.93 6.84
CA ALA A 121 -4.34 12.49 5.84
C ALA A 121 -5.57 11.86 6.52
N ALA A 122 -5.36 10.98 7.49
CA ALA A 122 -6.43 10.35 8.27
C ALA A 122 -7.32 11.39 8.97
N LYS A 123 -6.71 12.40 9.60
CA LYS A 123 -7.47 13.49 10.25
C LYS A 123 -8.37 14.24 9.28
N LYS A 124 -7.87 14.55 8.07
CA LYS A 124 -8.65 15.27 7.04
C LYS A 124 -9.88 14.50 6.57
N ILE A 125 -9.81 13.15 6.52
CA ILE A 125 -10.94 12.30 6.07
C ILE A 125 -11.64 11.57 7.21
N ARG A 126 -11.41 12.01 8.45
CA ARG A 126 -12.06 11.48 9.67
C ARG A 126 -11.84 9.98 9.88
N LEU A 127 -10.64 9.50 9.61
CA LEU A 127 -10.21 8.16 9.99
C LEU A 127 -9.50 8.20 11.35
N THR A 128 -9.69 7.13 12.12
CA THR A 128 -8.93 6.90 13.35
C THR A 128 -7.79 5.94 13.09
N VAL A 129 -6.57 6.33 13.41
CA VAL A 129 -5.39 5.44 13.37
C VAL A 129 -5.45 4.53 14.60
N ILE A 130 -5.55 3.22 14.41
CA ILE A 130 -5.60 2.24 15.52
C ILE A 130 -4.29 1.47 15.67
N SER A 131 -3.46 1.44 14.63
CA SER A 131 -2.12 0.86 14.71
C SER A 131 -1.19 1.55 13.71
N LYS A 132 0.03 1.76 14.15
CA LYS A 132 1.15 2.24 13.32
C LYS A 132 2.39 1.44 13.68
N LYS A 133 3.02 0.82 12.70
CA LYS A 133 4.22 0.01 12.88
C LYS A 133 5.25 0.38 11.82
N VAL A 134 6.51 0.53 12.24
CA VAL A 134 7.65 0.62 11.35
C VAL A 134 8.50 -0.61 11.54
N SER A 135 8.67 -1.39 10.50
CA SER A 135 9.69 -2.43 10.50
C SER A 135 11.06 -1.80 10.23
N SER A 136 12.09 -2.30 10.87
CA SER A 136 13.46 -1.83 10.68
C SER A 136 14.39 -3.00 10.41
N TRP A 137 15.39 -2.75 9.59
CA TRP A 137 16.50 -3.68 9.41
C TRP A 137 17.64 -3.29 10.35
N ARG A 138 18.19 -4.27 11.06
CA ARG A 138 19.41 -4.06 11.86
C ARG A 138 20.61 -4.47 11.01
N SER A 139 21.54 -3.57 10.80
CA SER A 139 22.85 -3.98 10.24
C SER A 139 23.57 -4.81 11.29
N ILE A 140 24.09 -5.99 10.90
CA ILE A 140 25.02 -6.77 11.73
C ILE A 140 26.32 -5.96 11.76
N PRO A 141 26.85 -5.59 12.94
CA PRO A 141 28.07 -4.81 13.00
C PRO A 141 29.26 -5.65 12.50
N HIS A 142 29.90 -5.21 11.43
CA HIS A 142 31.31 -5.54 11.24
C HIS A 142 32.09 -4.67 12.22
N SER A 143 32.50 -5.26 13.28
CA SER A 143 33.45 -4.93 14.37
C SER A 143 33.82 -3.48 14.76
N TYR A 144 33.22 -2.42 14.31
CA TYR A 144 33.43 -1.04 14.83
C TYR A 144 32.34 -0.02 14.45
N ILE A 145 31.24 -0.44 13.84
CA ILE A 145 30.14 0.48 13.46
C ILE A 145 28.98 0.28 14.44
N PRO A 146 28.42 1.35 15.02
CA PRO A 146 27.26 1.21 15.90
C PRO A 146 26.10 0.59 15.14
N ILE A 147 25.30 -0.25 15.83
CA ILE A 147 24.11 -0.87 15.26
C ILE A 147 23.14 0.24 14.82
N VAL A 148 23.10 0.50 13.52
CA VAL A 148 22.18 1.48 12.95
C VAL A 148 20.93 0.74 12.48
N SER A 149 19.77 1.13 13.01
CA SER A 149 18.48 0.61 12.60
C SER A 149 17.88 1.53 11.54
N PHE A 150 17.67 1.01 10.34
CA PHE A 150 17.06 1.77 9.25
C PHE A 150 15.58 1.38 9.10
N PRO A 151 14.66 2.36 9.11
CA PRO A 151 13.25 2.07 8.87
C PRO A 151 13.04 1.59 7.43
N GLN A 152 12.31 0.48 7.26
CA GLN A 152 12.11 -0.15 5.96
C GLN A 152 10.66 0.01 5.46
N GLU A 153 9.71 -0.42 6.25
CA GLU A 153 8.31 -0.49 5.85
C GLU A 153 7.42 0.12 6.94
N ILE A 154 6.41 0.84 6.51
CA ILE A 154 5.33 1.34 7.35
C ILE A 154 4.12 0.42 7.17
N THR A 155 3.51 0.02 8.28
CA THR A 155 2.18 -0.57 8.29
C THR A 155 1.25 0.35 9.08
N MET A 156 0.19 0.82 8.43
CA MET A 156 -0.85 1.65 9.03
C MET A 156 -2.19 0.92 9.03
N VAL A 157 -2.90 0.98 10.14
CA VAL A 157 -4.27 0.45 10.25
C VAL A 157 -5.20 1.55 10.71
N PHE A 158 -6.27 1.75 9.94
CA PHE A 158 -7.27 2.78 10.19
C PHE A 158 -8.66 2.13 10.36
N VAL A 159 -9.52 2.84 11.08
CA VAL A 159 -10.97 2.58 11.13
C VAL A 159 -11.73 3.86 10.86
N LYS A 160 -12.94 3.74 10.33
CA LYS A 160 -13.85 4.89 10.25
C LYS A 160 -14.28 5.30 11.65
N SER A 161 -14.23 6.60 11.91
CA SER A 161 -14.82 7.16 13.12
C SER A 161 -16.34 6.94 13.06
N ILE A 162 -16.88 6.24 14.05
CA ILE A 162 -18.33 6.07 14.16
C ILE A 162 -18.88 7.47 14.49
N GLN A 163 -19.64 8.04 13.57
CA GLN A 163 -20.43 9.23 13.91
C GLN A 163 -21.51 8.76 14.89
N LYS A 164 -21.41 9.21 16.14
CA LYS A 164 -22.52 9.14 17.10
C LYS A 164 -23.57 10.18 16.75
#